data_3ae725d6a2bb82a94f33d6456e84d3d9
#
_entry.id   3ae725d6a2bb82a94f33d6456e84d3d9
#
_cell.length_a   1.000
_cell.length_b   1.000
_cell.length_c   1.000
_cell.angle_alpha   90.00
_cell.angle_beta   90.00
_cell.angle_gamma   90.00
#
_symmetry.space_group_name_H-M   'P 1'
#
loop_
_entity.id
_entity.type
_entity.pdbx_description
1 polymer ?
#
loop_
_entity_poly.entity_id
_entity_poly.type
_entity_poly.pdbx_seq_one_letter_code
_entity_poly.pdbx_strand_id
1 'polypeptide(L)'
;MKIVSPVLLGLSLAVVGSSFAAAQDTQSPQTQNPQMQNQQMQSMKMQSMQMQGPPKVLQITREFIKPGKSGAIHDKSESNFVQAMAKAKWPTHYVAMNSLSGKLRALYITGYASFDAWEKDNAAIDKNKALSAELDKDSVTDGELLDGIDQAVLYYDPDLSYRPPTSLANVRFMEISVVKIKPGHRKDFSDAVKMVIDANKKGGTSSQWAVFELAYGGGDEYVFFSADKSMAEIDTGYAEDKKFRDALGDDGLKKLTELEQACVDSSDSELFQINPRQSYPPDDWVKADPNFWTPKAAMAPAEKPAVKPLPAAKMPPR
;
A
#
# COMPACT_ATOMS: atom_id res chain seq x y z
N MET A 1 33.44 11.11 -11.11
CA MET A 1 34.09 10.17 -12.06
C MET A 1 32.96 9.30 -12.60
N LYS A 2 32.63 9.49 -13.89
CA LYS A 2 31.57 8.73 -14.58
C LYS A 2 32.08 7.34 -14.87
N ILE A 3 31.32 6.27 -14.57
CA ILE A 3 31.50 5.00 -15.27
C ILE A 3 30.11 4.48 -15.67
N VAL A 4 30.04 4.19 -16.94
CA VAL A 4 28.94 3.82 -17.82
C VAL A 4 28.68 2.32 -17.71
N SER A 5 27.39 1.93 -17.94
CA SER A 5 26.95 0.53 -18.19
C SER A 5 27.78 -0.23 -19.21
N PRO A 6 27.65 -1.58 -19.22
CA PRO A 6 26.93 -2.18 -20.34
C PRO A 6 26.05 -3.40 -20.02
N VAL A 7 24.97 -3.49 -20.72
CA VAL A 7 24.59 -4.32 -21.90
C VAL A 7 24.03 -5.72 -21.62
N LEU A 8 22.74 -5.84 -21.99
CA LEU A 8 22.00 -6.98 -22.54
C LEU A 8 22.74 -8.31 -22.78
N LEU A 9 22.10 -9.40 -22.34
CA LEU A 9 22.01 -10.60 -23.19
C LEU A 9 20.66 -11.30 -22.95
N GLY A 10 19.88 -11.42 -24.02
CA GLY A 10 18.66 -12.18 -24.08
C GLY A 10 18.93 -13.68 -24.12
N LEU A 11 18.05 -14.45 -23.50
CA LEU A 11 17.93 -15.87 -23.78
C LEU A 11 16.46 -16.21 -24.00
N SER A 12 16.16 -16.52 -25.25
CA SER A 12 14.92 -17.13 -25.70
C SER A 12 14.84 -18.55 -25.17
N LEU A 13 13.79 -18.91 -24.44
CA LEU A 13 13.48 -20.30 -24.17
C LEU A 13 12.21 -20.71 -24.91
N ALA A 14 12.38 -21.75 -25.72
CA ALA A 14 11.37 -22.35 -26.55
C ALA A 14 10.23 -22.98 -25.73
N VAL A 15 9.02 -22.71 -26.18
CA VAL A 15 7.78 -23.36 -25.70
C VAL A 15 7.73 -24.75 -26.33
N VAL A 16 7.80 -25.78 -25.51
CA VAL A 16 7.42 -27.16 -25.88
C VAL A 16 5.95 -27.32 -25.55
N GLY A 17 5.13 -27.38 -26.56
CA GLY A 17 3.72 -27.67 -26.47
C GLY A 17 3.48 -29.12 -26.06
N SER A 18 2.76 -29.36 -24.98
CA SER A 18 2.15 -30.63 -24.66
C SER A 18 0.64 -30.49 -24.81
N SER A 19 0.13 -31.09 -25.86
CA SER A 19 -1.29 -31.20 -26.15
C SER A 19 -1.93 -32.14 -25.12
N PHE A 20 -2.74 -31.65 -24.21
CA PHE A 20 -3.67 -32.46 -23.46
C PHE A 20 -5.06 -32.34 -24.08
N ALA A 21 -5.59 -33.49 -24.47
CA ALA A 21 -6.94 -33.67 -24.98
C ALA A 21 -7.97 -33.24 -23.94
N ALA A 22 -8.83 -32.30 -24.31
CA ALA A 22 -9.97 -31.88 -23.52
C ALA A 22 -11.04 -32.96 -23.52
N ALA A 23 -11.31 -33.57 -22.38
CA ALA A 23 -12.56 -34.24 -22.15
C ALA A 23 -13.61 -33.14 -21.87
N GLN A 24 -14.57 -33.01 -22.79
CA GLN A 24 -15.75 -32.16 -22.59
C GLN A 24 -16.68 -32.85 -21.58
N ASP A 25 -16.61 -32.39 -20.33
CA ASP A 25 -17.66 -32.65 -19.35
C ASP A 25 -18.68 -31.50 -19.47
N THR A 26 -19.82 -31.83 -20.07
CA THR A 26 -21.00 -30.96 -20.12
C THR A 26 -21.65 -30.94 -18.74
N GLN A 27 -21.15 -30.10 -17.83
CA GLN A 27 -21.86 -29.77 -16.61
C GLN A 27 -22.81 -28.59 -16.89
N SER A 28 -24.09 -28.86 -16.72
CA SER A 28 -25.17 -27.86 -16.68
C SER A 28 -24.81 -26.73 -15.69
N PRO A 29 -25.22 -25.47 -15.94
CA PRO A 29 -24.97 -24.37 -15.02
C PRO A 29 -25.72 -24.66 -13.71
N GLN A 30 -25.00 -25.12 -12.70
CA GLN A 30 -25.51 -25.17 -11.33
C GLN A 30 -25.77 -23.74 -10.85
N THR A 31 -27.03 -23.41 -10.70
CA THR A 31 -27.51 -22.22 -10.00
C THR A 31 -26.91 -22.23 -8.59
N GLN A 32 -25.86 -21.44 -8.37
CA GLN A 32 -25.18 -21.39 -7.08
C GLN A 32 -26.16 -20.90 -6.01
N ASN A 33 -26.31 -21.71 -4.97
CA ASN A 33 -27.23 -21.46 -3.86
C ASN A 33 -26.84 -20.15 -3.13
N PRO A 34 -27.71 -19.12 -3.09
CA PRO A 34 -27.44 -17.85 -2.40
C PRO A 34 -27.04 -18.00 -0.93
N GLN A 35 -27.41 -19.12 -0.30
CA GLN A 35 -27.02 -19.43 1.08
C GLN A 35 -25.53 -19.77 1.22
N MET A 36 -24.91 -20.44 0.23
CA MET A 36 -23.46 -20.71 0.28
C MET A 36 -22.63 -19.45 0.08
N GLN A 37 -23.07 -18.53 -0.79
CA GLN A 37 -22.42 -17.23 -0.96
C GLN A 37 -22.50 -16.39 0.33
N ASN A 38 -23.64 -16.39 1.00
CA ASN A 38 -23.79 -15.67 2.28
C ASN A 38 -22.95 -16.29 3.39
N GLN A 39 -22.83 -17.61 3.46
CA GLN A 39 -21.95 -18.26 4.45
C GLN A 39 -20.47 -17.97 4.19
N GLN A 40 -20.04 -17.93 2.94
CA GLN A 40 -18.66 -17.61 2.56
C GLN A 40 -18.32 -16.15 2.87
N MET A 41 -19.22 -15.21 2.57
CA MET A 41 -19.05 -13.81 2.95
C MET A 41 -19.06 -13.59 4.47
N GLN A 42 -19.88 -14.31 5.22
CA GLN A 42 -19.88 -14.25 6.68
C GLN A 42 -18.60 -14.80 7.29
N SER A 43 -18.03 -15.88 6.74
CA SER A 43 -16.75 -16.43 7.20
C SER A 43 -15.57 -15.47 6.93
N MET A 44 -15.53 -14.83 5.77
CA MET A 44 -14.53 -13.81 5.46
C MET A 44 -14.66 -12.57 6.38
N LYS A 45 -15.88 -12.14 6.65
CA LYS A 45 -16.15 -11.04 7.58
C LYS A 45 -15.74 -11.37 9.02
N MET A 46 -15.95 -12.59 9.47
CA MET A 46 -15.48 -13.05 10.80
C MET A 46 -13.94 -13.11 10.86
N GLN A 47 -13.27 -13.56 9.78
CA GLN A 47 -11.79 -13.57 9.73
C GLN A 47 -11.19 -12.15 9.75
N SER A 48 -11.80 -11.19 9.05
CA SER A 48 -11.36 -9.80 9.09
C SER A 48 -11.58 -9.12 10.45
N MET A 49 -12.63 -9.51 11.18
CA MET A 49 -12.91 -9.00 12.53
C MET A 49 -12.01 -9.59 13.63
N GLN A 50 -11.35 -10.73 13.39
CA GLN A 50 -10.51 -11.40 14.39
C GLN A 50 -9.03 -11.01 14.36
N MET A 51 -8.60 -10.15 13.43
CA MET A 51 -7.21 -9.71 13.38
C MET A 51 -6.92 -8.72 14.52
N GLN A 52 -6.40 -9.22 15.63
CA GLN A 52 -5.80 -8.41 16.69
C GLN A 52 -4.34 -8.10 16.30
N GLY A 53 -4.10 -7.00 15.60
CA GLY A 53 -2.78 -6.57 15.15
C GLY A 53 -2.62 -6.53 13.62
N PRO A 54 -1.39 -6.34 13.11
CA PRO A 54 -1.12 -6.33 11.68
C PRO A 54 -1.52 -7.63 11.00
N PRO A 55 -2.01 -7.59 9.74
CA PRO A 55 -2.31 -8.79 8.96
C PRO A 55 -1.04 -9.59 8.69
N LYS A 56 -1.17 -10.91 8.52
CA LYS A 56 -0.01 -11.76 8.24
C LYS A 56 0.53 -11.59 6.81
N VAL A 57 -0.33 -11.31 5.87
CA VAL A 57 0.01 -11.12 4.46
C VAL A 57 -0.49 -9.76 4.02
N LEU A 58 0.37 -8.96 3.39
CA LEU A 58 -0.01 -7.77 2.66
C LEU A 58 0.16 -8.01 1.17
N GLN A 59 -0.89 -7.71 0.41
CA GLN A 59 -0.80 -7.51 -1.02
C GLN A 59 -0.80 -6.00 -1.28
N ILE A 60 0.21 -5.53 -2.00
CA ILE A 60 0.39 -4.12 -2.33
C ILE A 60 0.37 -3.98 -3.84
N THR A 61 -0.53 -3.16 -4.36
CA THR A 61 -0.49 -2.67 -5.74
C THR A 61 0.13 -1.27 -5.73
N ARG A 62 1.12 -1.04 -6.60
CA ARG A 62 1.80 0.25 -6.76
C ARG A 62 1.50 0.78 -8.15
N GLU A 63 0.86 1.92 -8.23
CA GLU A 63 0.51 2.60 -9.47
C GLU A 63 1.38 3.83 -9.66
N PHE A 64 2.16 3.85 -10.73
CA PHE A 64 3.01 4.98 -11.10
C PHE A 64 2.20 5.91 -12.02
N ILE A 65 1.86 7.07 -11.50
CA ILE A 65 0.91 7.99 -12.12
C ILE A 65 1.63 8.88 -13.13
N LYS A 66 1.07 9.00 -14.34
CA LYS A 66 1.58 9.92 -15.37
C LYS A 66 1.59 11.36 -14.87
N PRO A 67 2.61 12.16 -15.21
CA PRO A 67 2.62 13.59 -14.92
C PRO A 67 1.34 14.28 -15.38
N GLY A 68 0.71 15.05 -14.49
CA GLY A 68 -0.55 15.76 -14.75
C GLY A 68 -1.82 14.90 -14.65
N LYS A 69 -1.72 13.62 -14.29
CA LYS A 69 -2.86 12.71 -14.12
C LYS A 69 -3.20 12.42 -12.66
N SER A 70 -2.42 12.95 -11.69
CA SER A 70 -2.65 12.81 -10.25
C SER A 70 -3.78 13.72 -9.73
N GLY A 71 -4.07 13.60 -8.44
CA GLY A 71 -5.07 14.40 -7.74
C GLY A 71 -6.49 14.08 -8.16
N ALA A 72 -7.33 15.10 -8.41
CA ALA A 72 -8.76 14.91 -8.65
C ALA A 72 -9.10 13.97 -9.82
N ILE A 73 -8.24 13.87 -10.83
CA ILE A 73 -8.46 12.98 -11.98
C ILE A 73 -8.31 11.53 -11.53
N HIS A 74 -7.21 11.20 -10.83
CA HIS A 74 -6.95 9.88 -10.32
C HIS A 74 -7.92 9.53 -9.18
N ASP A 75 -8.21 10.47 -8.25
CA ASP A 75 -9.23 10.27 -7.21
C ASP A 75 -10.58 9.85 -7.81
N LYS A 76 -10.97 10.45 -8.94
CA LYS A 76 -12.23 10.12 -9.61
C LYS A 76 -12.19 8.72 -10.22
N SER A 77 -11.08 8.34 -10.85
CA SER A 77 -10.89 6.99 -11.41
C SER A 77 -11.01 5.94 -10.31
N GLU A 78 -10.23 6.09 -9.26
CA GLU A 78 -10.18 5.17 -8.13
C GLU A 78 -11.50 5.09 -7.35
N SER A 79 -12.27 6.18 -7.29
CA SER A 79 -13.58 6.15 -6.64
C SER A 79 -14.57 5.17 -7.28
N ASN A 80 -14.36 4.76 -8.55
CA ASN A 80 -15.18 3.74 -9.19
C ASN A 80 -14.95 2.36 -8.56
N PHE A 81 -13.70 2.00 -8.29
CA PHE A 81 -13.37 0.74 -7.59
C PHE A 81 -13.97 0.72 -6.18
N VAL A 82 -13.84 1.83 -5.44
CA VAL A 82 -14.46 1.98 -4.11
C VAL A 82 -15.99 1.78 -4.20
N GLN A 83 -16.65 2.37 -5.18
CA GLN A 83 -18.09 2.24 -5.38
C GLN A 83 -18.50 0.80 -5.78
N ALA A 84 -17.71 0.14 -6.64
CA ALA A 84 -17.96 -1.25 -7.03
C ALA A 84 -17.87 -2.19 -5.82
N MET A 85 -16.84 -2.04 -4.97
CA MET A 85 -16.67 -2.81 -3.73
C MET A 85 -17.81 -2.52 -2.74
N ALA A 86 -18.16 -1.24 -2.54
CA ALA A 86 -19.24 -0.85 -1.64
C ALA A 86 -20.62 -1.36 -2.10
N LYS A 87 -20.92 -1.30 -3.39
CA LYS A 87 -22.14 -1.85 -4.00
C LYS A 87 -22.23 -3.36 -3.82
N ALA A 88 -21.12 -4.06 -3.98
CA ALA A 88 -21.03 -5.50 -3.74
C ALA A 88 -21.04 -5.86 -2.25
N LYS A 89 -20.90 -4.88 -1.34
CA LYS A 89 -20.68 -5.07 0.10
C LYS A 89 -19.53 -6.03 0.36
N TRP A 90 -18.43 -5.82 -0.37
CA TRP A 90 -17.31 -6.72 -0.33
C TRP A 90 -16.67 -6.74 1.07
N PRO A 91 -16.36 -7.91 1.64
CA PRO A 91 -15.89 -8.01 3.02
C PRO A 91 -14.40 -7.69 3.19
N THR A 92 -13.62 -7.74 2.12
CA THR A 92 -12.20 -7.41 2.14
C THR A 92 -12.01 -5.92 1.84
N HIS A 93 -11.27 -5.25 2.72
CA HIS A 93 -11.04 -3.81 2.67
C HIS A 93 -9.59 -3.50 2.31
N TYR A 94 -9.35 -2.31 1.76
CA TYR A 94 -8.01 -1.83 1.44
C TYR A 94 -7.83 -0.36 1.82
N VAL A 95 -6.61 0.02 2.08
CA VAL A 95 -6.20 1.41 2.28
C VAL A 95 -5.39 1.88 1.08
N ALA A 96 -5.69 3.08 0.60
CA ALA A 96 -4.94 3.78 -0.43
C ALA A 96 -4.13 4.92 0.17
N MET A 97 -2.94 5.14 -0.37
CA MET A 97 -2.10 6.27 0.03
C MET A 97 -1.31 6.80 -1.16
N ASN A 98 -1.10 8.11 -1.18
CA ASN A 98 -0.37 8.80 -2.24
C ASN A 98 1.01 9.25 -1.74
N SER A 99 2.03 9.13 -2.59
CA SER A 99 3.38 9.56 -2.27
C SER A 99 3.46 11.08 -2.04
N LEU A 100 4.11 11.48 -0.96
CA LEU A 100 4.53 12.86 -0.69
C LEU A 100 6.02 13.06 -1.00
N SER A 101 6.78 11.96 -1.08
CA SER A 101 8.18 11.96 -1.48
C SER A 101 8.44 10.86 -2.51
N GLY A 102 9.61 10.87 -3.15
CA GLY A 102 9.99 9.86 -4.13
C GLY A 102 9.23 9.97 -5.46
N LYS A 103 8.94 8.83 -6.08
CA LYS A 103 8.20 8.77 -7.34
C LYS A 103 6.72 9.04 -7.12
N LEU A 104 6.10 9.77 -8.05
CA LEU A 104 4.65 10.02 -8.04
C LEU A 104 3.90 8.69 -8.22
N ARG A 105 3.27 8.22 -7.16
CA ARG A 105 2.54 6.95 -7.14
C ARG A 105 1.44 6.89 -6.08
N ALA A 106 0.51 5.97 -6.30
CA ALA A 106 -0.44 5.51 -5.30
C ALA A 106 -0.09 4.09 -4.87
N LEU A 107 -0.36 3.77 -3.61
CA LEU A 107 -0.26 2.42 -3.06
C LEU A 107 -1.64 1.98 -2.60
N TYR A 108 -2.04 0.76 -2.96
CA TYR A 108 -3.25 0.11 -2.47
C TYR A 108 -2.83 -1.12 -1.68
N ILE A 109 -3.12 -1.12 -0.39
CA ILE A 109 -2.66 -2.14 0.54
C ILE A 109 -3.86 -2.92 1.05
N THR A 110 -3.90 -4.21 0.75
CA THR A 110 -4.90 -5.16 1.25
C THR A 110 -4.24 -6.13 2.21
N GLY A 111 -4.84 -6.31 3.38
CA GLY A 111 -4.33 -7.20 4.42
C GLY A 111 -5.14 -8.50 4.51
N TYR A 112 -4.44 -9.63 4.63
CA TYR A 112 -5.04 -10.95 4.77
C TYR A 112 -4.50 -11.69 6.00
N ALA A 113 -5.34 -12.52 6.60
CA ALA A 113 -4.94 -13.38 7.72
C ALA A 113 -4.00 -14.53 7.28
N SER A 114 -4.03 -14.90 5.99
CA SER A 114 -3.22 -15.97 5.39
C SER A 114 -3.27 -15.92 3.87
N PHE A 115 -2.40 -16.66 3.19
CA PHE A 115 -2.48 -16.89 1.74
C PHE A 115 -3.76 -17.60 1.33
N ASP A 116 -4.25 -18.55 2.12
CA ASP A 116 -5.54 -19.23 1.89
C ASP A 116 -6.72 -18.24 1.94
N ALA A 117 -6.69 -17.25 2.86
CA ALA A 117 -7.71 -16.22 2.89
C ALA A 117 -7.67 -15.34 1.63
N TRP A 118 -6.49 -15.01 1.14
CA TRP A 118 -6.30 -14.28 -0.12
C TRP A 118 -6.79 -15.08 -1.33
N GLU A 119 -6.45 -16.38 -1.44
CA GLU A 119 -6.93 -17.25 -2.51
C GLU A 119 -8.47 -17.32 -2.54
N LYS A 120 -9.10 -17.47 -1.37
CA LYS A 120 -10.55 -17.51 -1.24
C LYS A 120 -11.22 -16.19 -1.66
N ASP A 121 -10.61 -15.06 -1.32
CA ASP A 121 -11.09 -13.72 -1.71
C ASP A 121 -11.06 -13.55 -3.22
N ASN A 122 -9.95 -13.86 -3.88
CA ASN A 122 -9.82 -13.85 -5.33
C ASN A 122 -10.84 -14.76 -6.02
N ALA A 123 -10.96 -16.00 -5.55
CA ALA A 123 -11.93 -16.94 -6.10
C ALA A 123 -13.40 -16.49 -5.92
N ALA A 124 -13.68 -15.71 -4.88
CA ALA A 124 -15.00 -15.14 -4.65
C ALA A 124 -15.28 -13.96 -5.59
N ILE A 125 -14.26 -13.11 -5.88
CA ILE A 125 -14.35 -12.03 -6.90
C ILE A 125 -14.64 -12.64 -8.27
N ASP A 126 -13.90 -13.68 -8.68
CA ASP A 126 -14.06 -14.34 -9.98
C ASP A 126 -15.47 -14.94 -10.16
N LYS A 127 -16.08 -15.43 -9.08
CA LYS A 127 -17.45 -15.95 -9.08
C LYS A 127 -18.50 -14.84 -9.15
N ASN A 128 -18.22 -13.65 -8.65
CA ASN A 128 -19.11 -12.49 -8.71
C ASN A 128 -18.95 -11.76 -10.05
N LYS A 129 -19.59 -12.30 -11.10
CA LYS A 129 -19.44 -11.78 -12.47
C LYS A 129 -19.77 -10.31 -12.63
N ALA A 130 -20.69 -9.78 -11.82
CA ALA A 130 -21.05 -8.35 -11.87
C ALA A 130 -19.92 -7.48 -11.32
N LEU A 131 -19.33 -7.87 -10.18
CA LEU A 131 -18.20 -7.15 -9.59
C LEU A 131 -16.96 -7.27 -10.48
N SER A 132 -16.61 -8.49 -10.91
CA SER A 132 -15.44 -8.73 -11.79
C SER A 132 -15.51 -7.87 -13.06
N ALA A 133 -16.66 -7.84 -13.75
CA ALA A 133 -16.81 -7.03 -14.96
C ALA A 133 -16.75 -5.51 -14.70
N GLU A 134 -17.18 -5.04 -13.52
CA GLU A 134 -17.10 -3.63 -13.13
C GLU A 134 -15.63 -3.26 -12.83
N LEU A 135 -14.89 -4.11 -12.09
CA LEU A 135 -13.46 -3.92 -11.80
C LEU A 135 -12.59 -3.96 -13.07
N ASP A 136 -12.86 -4.90 -13.99
CA ASP A 136 -12.15 -5.00 -15.28
C ASP A 136 -12.31 -3.72 -16.11
N LYS A 137 -13.55 -3.20 -16.20
CA LYS A 137 -13.85 -1.96 -16.91
C LYS A 137 -13.12 -0.76 -16.29
N ASP A 138 -13.13 -0.67 -14.96
CA ASP A 138 -12.51 0.45 -14.24
C ASP A 138 -10.98 0.38 -14.38
N SER A 139 -10.38 -0.82 -14.35
CA SER A 139 -8.95 -1.04 -14.58
C SER A 139 -8.48 -0.57 -15.96
N VAL A 140 -9.31 -0.78 -17.02
CA VAL A 140 -8.99 -0.27 -18.38
C VAL A 140 -8.94 1.26 -18.37
N THR A 141 -9.92 1.91 -17.72
CA THR A 141 -9.99 3.38 -17.67
C THR A 141 -8.86 3.98 -16.85
N ASP A 142 -8.56 3.36 -15.70
CA ASP A 142 -7.51 3.83 -14.82
C ASP A 142 -6.12 3.65 -15.43
N GLY A 143 -5.88 2.54 -16.13
CA GLY A 143 -4.62 2.27 -16.82
C GLY A 143 -4.18 3.37 -17.80
N GLU A 144 -5.11 4.17 -18.32
CA GLU A 144 -4.78 5.33 -19.16
C GLU A 144 -4.06 6.45 -18.38
N LEU A 145 -4.21 6.46 -17.05
CA LEU A 145 -3.61 7.45 -16.15
C LEU A 145 -2.21 7.05 -15.68
N LEU A 146 -1.80 5.79 -15.91
CA LEU A 146 -0.61 5.19 -15.33
C LEU A 146 0.55 5.08 -16.32
N ASP A 147 1.78 5.34 -15.85
CA ASP A 147 3.03 5.00 -16.54
C ASP A 147 3.44 3.54 -16.31
N GLY A 148 2.92 2.92 -15.26
CA GLY A 148 3.19 1.53 -14.92
C GLY A 148 2.45 1.11 -13.66
N ILE A 149 2.39 -0.19 -13.47
CA ILE A 149 1.81 -0.84 -12.29
C ILE A 149 2.70 -2.03 -11.93
N ASP A 150 2.91 -2.24 -10.65
CA ASP A 150 3.54 -3.46 -10.15
C ASP A 150 2.91 -3.90 -8.82
N GLN A 151 3.31 -5.06 -8.33
CA GLN A 151 2.74 -5.65 -7.13
C GLN A 151 3.84 -6.22 -6.23
N ALA A 152 3.59 -6.16 -4.91
CA ALA A 152 4.41 -6.80 -3.92
C ALA A 152 3.55 -7.62 -2.97
N VAL A 153 4.11 -8.73 -2.49
CA VAL A 153 3.50 -9.57 -1.45
C VAL A 153 4.47 -9.64 -0.29
N LEU A 154 3.99 -9.21 0.87
CA LEU A 154 4.79 -9.12 2.08
C LEU A 154 4.23 -10.05 3.16
N TYR A 155 5.10 -10.58 4.01
CA TYR A 155 4.75 -11.42 5.15
C TYR A 155 5.20 -10.77 6.45
N TYR A 156 4.30 -10.70 7.44
CA TYR A 156 4.52 -10.01 8.71
C TYR A 156 5.61 -10.67 9.56
N ASP A 157 6.55 -9.85 10.03
CA ASP A 157 7.58 -10.23 10.99
C ASP A 157 7.29 -9.59 12.37
N PRO A 158 6.73 -10.34 13.32
CA PRO A 158 6.43 -9.83 14.65
C PRO A 158 7.68 -9.58 15.50
N ASP A 159 8.80 -10.30 15.23
CA ASP A 159 10.02 -10.22 16.05
C ASP A 159 10.81 -8.94 15.77
N LEU A 160 10.67 -8.39 14.57
CA LEU A 160 11.31 -7.13 14.16
C LEU A 160 10.36 -5.93 14.28
N SER A 161 9.08 -6.17 14.54
CA SER A 161 8.07 -5.12 14.74
C SER A 161 8.13 -4.55 16.17
N TYR A 162 7.81 -3.26 16.31
CA TYR A 162 7.81 -2.59 17.59
C TYR A 162 6.52 -1.77 17.80
N ARG A 163 5.67 -2.18 18.73
CA ARG A 163 4.41 -1.51 19.08
C ARG A 163 3.54 -1.12 17.88
N PRO A 164 3.35 -1.99 16.87
CA PRO A 164 2.58 -1.62 15.69
C PRO A 164 1.15 -1.23 16.10
N PRO A 165 0.53 -0.23 15.43
CA PRO A 165 -0.84 0.15 15.71
C PRO A 165 -1.80 -1.01 15.41
N THR A 166 -2.82 -1.18 16.22
CA THR A 166 -3.87 -2.18 16.02
C THR A 166 -4.97 -1.72 15.06
N SER A 167 -5.00 -0.43 14.73
CA SER A 167 -5.97 0.19 13.81
C SER A 167 -5.35 1.38 13.10
N LEU A 168 -5.67 1.55 11.83
CA LEU A 168 -5.28 2.70 11.02
C LEU A 168 -6.38 3.78 10.94
N ALA A 169 -7.47 3.67 11.71
CA ALA A 169 -8.61 4.57 11.65
C ALA A 169 -8.24 6.06 11.77
N ASN A 170 -7.27 6.38 12.64
CA ASN A 170 -6.82 7.74 12.91
C ASN A 170 -5.48 8.09 12.25
N VAL A 171 -4.89 7.18 11.47
CA VAL A 171 -3.63 7.41 10.74
C VAL A 171 -3.88 8.30 9.54
N ARG A 172 -2.95 9.19 9.26
CA ARG A 172 -3.00 10.14 8.13
C ARG A 172 -1.77 10.03 7.23
N PHE A 173 -0.64 9.67 7.82
CA PHE A 173 0.63 9.55 7.13
C PHE A 173 1.24 8.20 7.42
N MET A 174 2.04 7.72 6.48
CA MET A 174 2.78 6.47 6.60
C MET A 174 4.20 6.71 6.08
N GLU A 175 5.18 6.53 6.94
CA GLU A 175 6.56 6.41 6.50
C GLU A 175 6.80 4.94 6.13
N ILE A 176 7.27 4.70 4.91
CA ILE A 176 7.58 3.36 4.42
C ILE A 176 9.06 3.31 4.09
N SER A 177 9.79 2.47 4.83
CA SER A 177 11.21 2.24 4.59
C SER A 177 11.44 0.84 4.06
N VAL A 178 12.10 0.74 2.91
CA VAL A 178 12.49 -0.52 2.29
C VAL A 178 13.97 -0.72 2.53
N VAL A 179 14.32 -1.79 3.23
CA VAL A 179 15.72 -2.14 3.56
C VAL A 179 16.06 -3.46 2.89
N LYS A 180 17.02 -3.41 1.98
CA LYS A 180 17.60 -4.60 1.35
C LYS A 180 18.85 -4.97 2.08
N ILE A 181 18.98 -6.25 2.45
CA ILE A 181 20.13 -6.75 3.18
C ILE A 181 21.03 -7.60 2.29
N LYS A 182 22.31 -7.63 2.63
CA LYS A 182 23.31 -8.44 1.94
C LYS A 182 23.05 -9.93 2.19
N PRO A 183 23.23 -10.80 1.18
CA PRO A 183 23.05 -12.24 1.34
C PRO A 183 23.84 -12.80 2.53
N GLY A 184 23.18 -13.61 3.36
CA GLY A 184 23.79 -14.26 4.53
C GLY A 184 23.80 -13.42 5.82
N HIS A 185 23.36 -12.16 5.80
CA HIS A 185 23.39 -11.24 6.93
C HIS A 185 22.05 -11.05 7.66
N ARG A 186 21.07 -11.96 7.47
CA ARG A 186 19.77 -11.89 8.16
C ARG A 186 19.90 -11.79 9.68
N LYS A 187 20.86 -12.54 10.25
CA LYS A 187 21.09 -12.51 11.70
C LYS A 187 21.62 -11.16 12.18
N ASP A 188 22.61 -10.60 11.49
CA ASP A 188 23.20 -9.30 11.82
C ASP A 188 22.15 -8.19 11.72
N PHE A 189 21.30 -8.24 10.69
CA PHE A 189 20.17 -7.33 10.54
C PHE A 189 19.15 -7.47 11.69
N SER A 190 18.76 -8.71 12.03
CA SER A 190 17.86 -8.96 13.16
C SER A 190 18.45 -8.44 14.48
N ASP A 191 19.75 -8.64 14.71
CA ASP A 191 20.43 -8.14 15.90
C ASP A 191 20.44 -6.59 15.92
N ALA A 192 20.69 -5.94 14.79
CA ALA A 192 20.62 -4.48 14.66
C ALA A 192 19.23 -3.94 14.99
N VAL A 193 18.17 -4.51 14.39
CA VAL A 193 16.79 -4.09 14.65
C VAL A 193 16.40 -4.29 16.12
N LYS A 194 16.82 -5.40 16.75
CA LYS A 194 16.57 -5.64 18.19
C LYS A 194 17.29 -4.63 19.07
N MET A 195 18.52 -4.23 18.72
CA MET A 195 19.21 -3.15 19.42
C MET A 195 18.44 -1.83 19.31
N VAL A 196 17.86 -1.51 18.14
CA VAL A 196 17.02 -0.32 17.93
C VAL A 196 15.76 -0.42 18.79
N ILE A 197 15.09 -1.57 18.83
CA ILE A 197 13.91 -1.80 19.68
C ILE A 197 14.24 -1.57 21.16
N ASP A 198 15.33 -2.15 21.64
CA ASP A 198 15.70 -2.04 23.08
C ASP A 198 16.12 -0.61 23.45
N ALA A 199 16.78 0.11 22.54
CA ALA A 199 17.12 1.51 22.74
C ALA A 199 15.86 2.40 22.80
N ASN A 200 14.87 2.18 21.94
CA ASN A 200 13.59 2.88 21.97
C ASN A 200 12.82 2.58 23.27
N LYS A 201 12.80 1.33 23.73
CA LYS A 201 12.21 0.95 25.03
C LYS A 201 12.88 1.69 26.19
N LYS A 202 14.22 1.65 26.24
CA LYS A 202 15.02 2.28 27.30
C LYS A 202 14.92 3.79 27.28
N GLY A 203 14.92 4.41 26.09
CA GLY A 203 14.79 5.85 25.89
C GLY A 203 13.35 6.37 26.13
N GLY A 204 12.35 5.50 26.15
CA GLY A 204 10.94 5.88 26.29
C GLY A 204 10.45 6.74 25.13
N THR A 205 10.86 6.42 23.91
CA THR A 205 10.44 7.14 22.70
C THR A 205 9.02 6.77 22.29
N SER A 206 8.40 7.59 21.46
CA SER A 206 7.08 7.36 20.87
C SER A 206 7.11 6.42 19.66
N SER A 207 8.30 6.02 19.19
CA SER A 207 8.49 5.20 17.99
C SER A 207 7.63 3.94 17.98
N GLN A 208 7.08 3.62 16.80
CA GLN A 208 6.28 2.43 16.53
C GLN A 208 6.39 2.06 15.06
N TRP A 209 6.48 0.76 14.76
CA TRP A 209 6.50 0.27 13.38
C TRP A 209 6.07 -1.18 13.26
N ALA A 210 5.53 -1.55 12.09
CA ALA A 210 5.34 -2.93 11.68
C ALA A 210 6.40 -3.29 10.64
N VAL A 211 6.96 -4.49 10.72
CA VAL A 211 7.92 -5.01 9.74
C VAL A 211 7.30 -6.16 8.96
N PHE A 212 7.54 -6.14 7.69
CA PHE A 212 7.17 -7.22 6.79
C PHE A 212 8.37 -7.61 5.93
N GLU A 213 8.54 -8.90 5.65
CA GLU A 213 9.52 -9.42 4.71
C GLU A 213 8.88 -9.58 3.33
N LEU A 214 9.62 -9.26 2.26
CA LEU A 214 9.19 -9.53 0.90
C LEU A 214 9.06 -11.05 0.69
N ALA A 215 7.83 -11.54 0.47
CA ALA A 215 7.56 -12.97 0.36
C ALA A 215 8.01 -13.55 -0.99
N TYR A 216 7.96 -12.73 -2.05
CA TYR A 216 8.34 -13.14 -3.41
C TYR A 216 9.10 -11.99 -4.08
N GLY A 217 10.17 -12.30 -4.81
CA GLY A 217 11.01 -11.33 -5.50
C GLY A 217 12.50 -11.56 -5.28
N GLY A 218 13.32 -10.56 -5.57
CA GLY A 218 14.76 -10.68 -5.60
C GLY A 218 15.46 -10.28 -4.31
N GLY A 219 15.72 -11.23 -3.41
CA GLY A 219 16.61 -11.02 -2.27
C GLY A 219 15.92 -10.80 -0.93
N ASP A 220 16.75 -10.63 0.11
CA ASP A 220 16.29 -10.38 1.46
C ASP A 220 15.93 -8.90 1.63
N GLU A 221 14.64 -8.59 1.58
CA GLU A 221 14.11 -7.23 1.65
C GLU A 221 13.05 -7.13 2.75
N TYR A 222 13.18 -6.13 3.61
CA TYR A 222 12.28 -5.84 4.71
C TYR A 222 11.64 -4.47 4.50
N VAL A 223 10.35 -4.39 4.78
CA VAL A 223 9.56 -3.16 4.65
C VAL A 223 9.03 -2.77 6.01
N PHE A 224 9.40 -1.58 6.45
CA PHE A 224 8.97 -0.96 7.71
C PHE A 224 7.83 0.01 7.41
N PHE A 225 6.77 -0.08 8.19
CA PHE A 225 5.63 0.84 8.13
C PHE A 225 5.50 1.55 9.46
N SER A 226 5.78 2.86 9.49
CA SER A 226 5.56 3.74 10.63
C SER A 226 4.34 4.61 10.37
N ALA A 227 3.37 4.52 11.28
CA ALA A 227 2.05 5.14 11.10
C ALA A 227 1.90 6.38 11.98
N ASP A 228 1.58 7.53 11.37
CA ASP A 228 1.46 8.81 12.05
C ASP A 228 0.06 9.43 11.86
N LYS A 229 -0.47 10.02 12.92
CA LYS A 229 -1.75 10.73 12.89
C LYS A 229 -1.62 12.15 12.35
N SER A 230 -0.42 12.70 12.37
CA SER A 230 -0.12 14.05 11.91
C SER A 230 1.36 14.22 11.61
N MET A 231 1.73 15.24 10.81
CA MET A 231 3.13 15.62 10.61
C MET A 231 3.84 16.02 11.93
N ALA A 232 3.09 16.48 12.94
CA ALA A 232 3.66 16.80 14.24
C ALA A 232 4.14 15.58 15.01
N GLU A 233 3.61 14.36 14.73
CA GLU A 233 4.14 13.11 15.29
C GLU A 233 5.51 12.79 14.67
N ILE A 234 5.70 13.07 13.39
CA ILE A 234 6.99 12.95 12.71
C ILE A 234 8.02 13.90 13.34
N ASP A 235 7.65 15.20 13.55
CA ASP A 235 8.51 16.16 14.25
C ASP A 235 8.89 15.66 15.66
N THR A 236 7.95 15.03 16.36
CA THR A 236 8.21 14.43 17.68
C THR A 236 9.25 13.32 17.58
N GLY A 237 9.16 12.43 16.57
CA GLY A 237 10.14 11.38 16.32
C GLY A 237 11.56 11.94 16.16
N TYR A 238 11.72 12.99 15.36
CA TYR A 238 13.02 13.67 15.21
C TYR A 238 13.50 14.31 16.51
N ALA A 239 12.62 14.92 17.29
CA ALA A 239 12.98 15.51 18.58
C ALA A 239 13.42 14.48 19.63
N GLU A 240 12.98 13.23 19.49
CA GLU A 240 13.33 12.13 20.38
C GLU A 240 14.64 11.39 20.02
N ASP A 241 15.30 11.75 18.89
CA ASP A 241 16.59 11.14 18.47
C ASP A 241 17.63 11.19 19.59
N LYS A 242 17.68 12.29 20.35
CA LYS A 242 18.58 12.38 21.49
C LYS A 242 18.31 11.31 22.56
N LYS A 243 17.05 11.04 22.87
CA LYS A 243 16.67 10.00 23.87
C LYS A 243 17.13 8.62 23.38
N PHE A 244 16.96 8.33 22.11
CA PHE A 244 17.41 7.10 21.48
C PHE A 244 18.93 6.93 21.56
N ARG A 245 19.70 7.96 21.17
CA ARG A 245 21.16 7.96 21.23
C ARG A 245 21.68 7.81 22.67
N ASP A 246 21.14 8.57 23.60
CA ASP A 246 21.50 8.48 25.04
C ASP A 246 21.22 7.06 25.58
N ALA A 247 20.14 6.42 25.13
CA ALA A 247 19.79 5.06 25.54
C ALA A 247 20.76 4.00 25.01
N LEU A 248 21.26 4.15 23.75
CA LEU A 248 22.28 3.30 23.17
C LEU A 248 23.66 3.50 23.82
N GLY A 249 24.03 4.76 24.07
CA GLY A 249 25.39 5.18 24.45
C GLY A 249 26.38 5.02 23.30
N ASP A 250 27.60 5.51 23.49
CA ASP A 250 28.61 5.56 22.43
C ASP A 250 29.00 4.17 21.89
N ASP A 251 29.17 3.19 22.77
CA ASP A 251 29.50 1.82 22.39
C ASP A 251 28.35 1.16 21.62
N GLY A 252 27.10 1.40 22.04
CA GLY A 252 25.93 0.88 21.37
C GLY A 252 25.76 1.50 19.96
N LEU A 253 25.95 2.81 19.82
CA LEU A 253 25.92 3.51 18.52
C LEU A 253 26.98 2.97 17.57
N LYS A 254 28.22 2.78 18.07
CA LYS A 254 29.32 2.20 17.28
C LYS A 254 28.95 0.80 16.79
N LYS A 255 28.48 -0.07 17.70
CA LYS A 255 28.08 -1.44 17.35
C LYS A 255 26.93 -1.49 16.36
N LEU A 256 25.91 -0.62 16.53
CA LEU A 256 24.79 -0.52 15.59
C LEU A 256 25.27 -0.14 14.19
N THR A 257 26.14 0.89 14.10
CA THR A 257 26.73 1.34 12.83
C THR A 257 27.55 0.22 12.16
N GLU A 258 28.33 -0.56 12.93
CA GLU A 258 29.10 -1.69 12.41
C GLU A 258 28.18 -2.77 11.83
N LEU A 259 27.09 -3.11 12.53
CA LEU A 259 26.10 -4.08 12.06
C LEU A 259 25.40 -3.59 10.78
N GLU A 260 24.93 -2.33 10.75
CA GLU A 260 24.28 -1.74 9.57
C GLU A 260 25.21 -1.76 8.35
N GLN A 261 26.46 -1.35 8.51
CA GLN A 261 27.46 -1.39 7.44
C GLN A 261 27.73 -2.80 6.95
N ALA A 262 27.70 -3.78 7.85
CA ALA A 262 27.91 -5.18 7.50
C ALA A 262 26.73 -5.77 6.74
N CYS A 263 25.49 -5.49 7.18
CA CYS A 263 24.31 -6.21 6.70
C CYS A 263 23.47 -5.45 5.66
N VAL A 264 23.41 -4.11 5.70
CA VAL A 264 22.54 -3.34 4.78
C VAL A 264 23.22 -3.15 3.42
N ASP A 265 22.51 -3.52 2.36
CA ASP A 265 22.91 -3.26 0.96
C ASP A 265 22.38 -1.89 0.50
N SER A 266 21.08 -1.63 0.73
CA SER A 266 20.45 -0.37 0.42
C SER A 266 19.26 -0.11 1.36
N SER A 267 18.94 1.16 1.54
CA SER A 267 17.76 1.59 2.28
C SER A 267 17.15 2.80 1.57
N ASP A 268 15.83 2.80 1.42
CA ASP A 268 15.05 3.90 0.87
C ASP A 268 13.83 4.15 1.75
N SER A 269 13.52 5.41 2.03
CA SER A 269 12.41 5.81 2.90
C SER A 269 11.57 6.87 2.21
N GLU A 270 10.28 6.64 2.17
CA GLU A 270 9.34 7.54 1.53
C GLU A 270 8.15 7.82 2.44
N LEU A 271 7.62 9.02 2.31
CA LEU A 271 6.44 9.49 3.02
C LEU A 271 5.21 9.43 2.14
N PHE A 272 4.13 8.88 2.68
CA PHE A 272 2.83 8.77 2.03
C PHE A 272 1.74 9.42 2.88
N GLN A 273 0.71 9.91 2.21
CA GLN A 273 -0.52 10.39 2.84
C GLN A 273 -1.67 9.44 2.50
N ILE A 274 -2.41 9.00 3.53
CA ILE A 274 -3.61 8.18 3.32
C ILE A 274 -4.66 8.99 2.57
N ASN A 275 -5.19 8.38 1.49
CA ASN A 275 -6.25 8.97 0.68
C ASN A 275 -7.58 8.26 0.94
N PRO A 276 -8.50 8.88 1.70
CA PRO A 276 -9.80 8.27 2.02
C PRO A 276 -10.74 8.15 0.81
N ARG A 277 -10.50 8.90 -0.27
CA ARG A 277 -11.33 8.83 -1.49
C ARG A 277 -11.01 7.63 -2.37
N GLN A 278 -9.79 7.15 -2.28
CA GLN A 278 -9.28 5.99 -3.01
C GLN A 278 -9.28 4.73 -2.14
N SER A 279 -9.63 4.84 -0.85
CA SER A 279 -9.68 3.72 0.09
C SER A 279 -11.06 3.12 0.19
N TYR A 280 -11.12 1.81 0.41
CA TYR A 280 -12.32 1.09 0.83
C TYR A 280 -12.14 0.62 2.29
N PRO A 281 -12.34 1.52 3.29
CA PRO A 281 -12.06 1.25 4.69
C PRO A 281 -13.11 0.35 5.33
N PRO A 282 -12.77 -0.40 6.39
CA PRO A 282 -13.74 -1.15 7.16
C PRO A 282 -14.68 -0.21 7.97
N ASP A 283 -15.89 -0.70 8.25
CA ASP A 283 -16.95 0.07 8.91
C ASP A 283 -16.54 0.67 10.27
N ASP A 284 -15.67 -0.01 11.03
CA ASP A 284 -15.17 0.46 12.33
C ASP A 284 -14.24 1.68 12.19
N TRP A 285 -13.45 1.76 11.11
CA TRP A 285 -12.65 2.95 10.82
C TRP A 285 -13.54 4.14 10.44
N VAL A 286 -14.57 3.89 9.60
CA VAL A 286 -15.55 4.91 9.25
C VAL A 286 -16.29 5.43 10.48
N LYS A 287 -16.65 4.55 11.41
CA LYS A 287 -17.30 4.94 12.68
C LYS A 287 -16.37 5.72 13.60
N ALA A 288 -15.07 5.37 13.64
CA ALA A 288 -14.07 6.04 14.48
C ALA A 288 -13.77 7.46 14.00
N ASP A 289 -13.71 7.69 12.67
CA ASP A 289 -13.51 9.03 12.10
C ASP A 289 -14.31 9.22 10.78
N PRO A 290 -15.62 9.46 10.89
CA PRO A 290 -16.48 9.61 9.71
C PRO A 290 -16.15 10.84 8.87
N ASN A 291 -15.59 11.89 9.46
CA ASN A 291 -15.23 13.11 8.72
C ASN A 291 -14.06 12.88 7.77
N PHE A 292 -13.16 12.01 8.13
CA PHE A 292 -12.02 11.65 7.29
C PHE A 292 -12.38 10.59 6.25
N TRP A 293 -13.00 9.48 6.67
CA TRP A 293 -13.24 8.32 5.81
C TRP A 293 -14.43 8.48 4.84
N THR A 294 -15.33 9.45 5.11
CA THR A 294 -16.43 9.79 4.20
C THR A 294 -16.34 11.27 3.77
N PRO A 295 -15.26 11.68 3.10
CA PRO A 295 -15.11 13.06 2.71
C PRO A 295 -16.22 13.45 1.75
N LYS A 296 -16.90 14.56 2.06
CA LYS A 296 -17.89 15.14 1.12
C LYS A 296 -17.21 15.37 -0.22
N ALA A 297 -17.89 15.07 -1.32
CA ALA A 297 -17.38 15.38 -2.65
C ALA A 297 -16.91 16.84 -2.67
N ALA A 298 -15.69 17.10 -3.11
CA ALA A 298 -15.21 18.46 -3.25
C ALA A 298 -16.22 19.20 -4.14
N MET A 299 -16.78 20.29 -3.64
CA MET A 299 -17.63 21.17 -4.48
C MET A 299 -16.81 21.48 -5.74
N ALA A 300 -17.41 21.23 -6.90
CA ALA A 300 -16.78 21.62 -8.16
C ALA A 300 -16.31 23.07 -8.02
N PRO A 301 -15.08 23.40 -8.50
CA PRO A 301 -14.62 24.78 -8.45
C PRO A 301 -15.73 25.67 -9.03
N ALA A 302 -16.13 26.71 -8.29
CA ALA A 302 -17.10 27.64 -8.79
C ALA A 302 -16.66 28.10 -10.19
N GLU A 303 -17.51 27.91 -11.18
CA GLU A 303 -17.25 28.37 -12.55
C GLU A 303 -16.71 29.80 -12.46
N LYS A 304 -15.49 30.02 -12.96
CA LYS A 304 -14.96 31.39 -13.02
C LYS A 304 -15.98 32.23 -13.78
N PRO A 305 -16.46 33.36 -13.23
CA PRO A 305 -17.39 34.20 -13.94
C PRO A 305 -16.80 34.52 -15.31
N ALA A 306 -17.58 34.28 -16.35
CA ALA A 306 -17.20 34.54 -17.72
C ALA A 306 -16.68 35.98 -17.82
N VAL A 307 -15.41 36.14 -18.16
CA VAL A 307 -14.83 37.45 -18.41
C VAL A 307 -15.53 38.01 -19.63
N LYS A 308 -16.38 39.03 -19.40
CA LYS A 308 -17.01 39.76 -20.51
C LYS A 308 -15.90 40.35 -21.38
N PRO A 309 -15.95 40.15 -22.72
CA PRO A 309 -14.97 40.76 -23.62
C PRO A 309 -14.98 42.25 -23.43
N LEU A 310 -13.82 42.86 -23.25
CA LEU A 310 -13.65 44.32 -23.26
C LEU A 310 -14.15 44.86 -24.61
N PRO A 311 -14.95 45.96 -24.62
CA PRO A 311 -15.37 46.57 -25.85
C PRO A 311 -14.15 47.05 -26.65
N ALA A 312 -14.15 46.73 -27.96
CA ALA A 312 -13.08 47.12 -28.86
C ALA A 312 -12.87 48.66 -28.83
N ALA A 313 -11.65 49.07 -28.51
CA ALA A 313 -11.27 50.47 -28.59
C ALA A 313 -11.40 50.96 -30.04
N LYS A 314 -12.26 52.00 -30.27
CA LYS A 314 -12.34 52.66 -31.56
C LYS A 314 -11.02 53.40 -31.78
N MET A 315 -10.27 53.01 -32.83
CA MET A 315 -9.14 53.80 -33.30
C MET A 315 -9.66 55.11 -33.92
N PRO A 316 -8.99 56.23 -33.69
CA PRO A 316 -9.30 57.45 -34.36
C PRO A 316 -8.91 57.39 -35.85
N PRO A 317 -9.63 58.10 -36.76
CA PRO A 317 -9.27 58.11 -38.18
C PRO A 317 -7.96 58.90 -38.40
N ARG A 318 -7.18 58.41 -39.39
CA ARG A 318 -5.96 59.07 -39.85
C ARG A 318 -6.32 60.35 -40.65
#